data_acbf00bb9e3c934a0240952794347fe7
#
_entry.id   acbf00bb9e3c934a0240952794347fe7
#
_cell.length_a   1.000
_cell.length_b   1.000
_cell.length_c   1.000
_cell.angle_alpha   90.00
_cell.angle_beta   90.00
_cell.angle_gamma   90.00
#
_symmetry.space_group_name_H-M   'P 1'
#
loop_
_entity.id
_entity.type
_entity.pdbx_description
1 polymer ?
#
loop_
_entity_poly.entity_id
_entity_poly.type
_entity_poly.pdbx_seq_one_letter_code
_entity_poly.pdbx_strand_id
1 'polypeptide(L)'
;MELTKSHIIALFCLLLFVADASAQTTQSIARQWNEVLLEAIRKDKARPTVHARNLFHSSVVMFDAFAVYDEEAEPFLLDGGWGDYEIEFFGVGFVEAGVEREELIEEAINYSMYRLLTHRFAESPGAEVSLAEIEALFLNHGGELDYTSMDYISDGGGALGNFLAFNMIAFGLQDGSNEVNGYANQYYLPSNPELYIELESGNPGIVNPNSWQPINLSEFIGQSGVASQETPDFLGPEWGGVMSFGIPESERSVFTRNGDDYSVWMDQGAPPLMNVNTTQGFEDPYQWGFSMVLRWSEYMDPSDGVMLDISPGSIGNLSPELFDLEYEDYDLI
;
A
#
# COMPACT_ATOMS: atom_id res chain seq x y z
N MET A 1 61.24 20.10 -0.93
CA MET A 1 60.08 20.80 -0.37
C MET A 1 59.35 19.80 0.54
N GLU A 2 59.63 19.88 1.85
CA GLU A 2 59.07 18.95 2.84
C GLU A 2 57.63 19.38 3.13
N LEU A 3 56.68 18.48 2.90
CA LEU A 3 55.29 18.67 3.30
C LEU A 3 55.22 18.65 4.84
N THR A 4 54.74 19.74 5.43
CA THR A 4 54.53 19.83 6.88
C THR A 4 53.41 18.88 7.31
N LYS A 5 53.43 18.39 8.58
CA LYS A 5 52.39 17.52 9.16
C LYS A 5 50.99 18.09 8.95
N SER A 6 50.84 19.40 8.93
CA SER A 6 49.57 20.08 8.67
C SER A 6 49.03 19.85 7.24
N HIS A 7 49.93 19.82 6.23
CA HIS A 7 49.52 19.55 4.84
C HIS A 7 49.15 18.09 4.63
N ILE A 8 49.77 17.16 5.36
CA ILE A 8 49.44 15.72 5.32
C ILE A 8 48.05 15.49 5.94
N ILE A 9 47.75 16.13 7.08
CA ILE A 9 46.45 16.04 7.74
C ILE A 9 45.34 16.66 6.84
N ALA A 10 45.61 17.81 6.24
CA ALA A 10 44.64 18.45 5.32
C ALA A 10 44.38 17.58 4.08
N LEU A 11 45.40 16.94 3.52
CA LEU A 11 45.24 16.02 2.39
C LEU A 11 44.49 14.75 2.79
N PHE A 12 44.70 14.23 4.00
CA PHE A 12 43.97 13.06 4.52
C PHE A 12 42.51 13.38 4.81
N CYS A 13 42.19 14.56 5.37
CA CYS A 13 40.82 15.02 5.53
C CYS A 13 40.12 15.24 4.18
N LEU A 14 40.83 15.78 3.18
CA LEU A 14 40.27 15.96 1.82
C LEU A 14 39.98 14.61 1.16
N LEU A 15 40.84 13.61 1.36
CA LEU A 15 40.60 12.25 0.84
C LEU A 15 39.45 11.54 1.55
N LEU A 16 39.23 11.80 2.83
CA LEU A 16 38.02 11.28 3.54
C LEU A 16 36.73 11.92 3.05
N PHE A 17 36.72 13.22 2.76
CA PHE A 17 35.56 13.89 2.16
C PHE A 17 35.28 13.43 0.74
N VAL A 18 36.27 13.05 -0.05
CA VAL A 18 36.04 12.50 -1.41
C VAL A 18 35.58 11.05 -1.35
N ALA A 19 35.93 10.29 -0.31
CA ALA A 19 35.46 8.91 -0.13
C ALA A 19 33.97 8.85 0.26
N ASP A 20 33.47 9.80 1.06
CA ASP A 20 32.05 9.89 1.39
C ASP A 20 31.18 10.34 0.19
N ALA A 21 31.76 11.10 -0.75
CA ALA A 21 31.04 11.54 -1.96
C ALA A 21 30.83 10.41 -2.99
N SER A 22 31.54 9.29 -2.87
CA SER A 22 31.44 8.15 -3.79
C SER A 22 30.57 7.00 -3.28
N ALA A 23 29.94 7.14 -2.13
CA ALA A 23 29.05 6.12 -1.55
C ALA A 23 27.56 6.47 -1.66
N GLN A 24 27.16 7.39 -2.54
CA GLN A 24 25.78 7.43 -3.01
C GLN A 24 25.60 6.24 -3.96
N THR A 25 25.19 5.10 -3.39
CA THR A 25 24.61 4.05 -4.20
C THR A 25 23.43 4.66 -4.94
N THR A 26 23.52 4.75 -6.26
CA THR A 26 22.39 5.16 -7.09
C THR A 26 21.25 4.20 -6.75
N GLN A 27 20.12 4.76 -6.26
CA GLN A 27 18.95 3.95 -5.96
C GLN A 27 18.49 3.29 -7.25
N SER A 28 18.07 2.02 -7.19
CA SER A 28 17.49 1.33 -8.35
C SER A 28 16.26 2.09 -8.85
N ILE A 29 15.97 1.96 -10.13
CA ILE A 29 14.78 2.56 -10.75
C ILE A 29 13.50 2.13 -10.04
N ALA A 30 13.38 0.86 -9.66
CA ALA A 30 12.24 0.34 -8.91
C ALA A 30 12.05 1.06 -7.55
N ARG A 31 13.14 1.35 -6.83
CA ARG A 31 13.07 2.11 -5.60
C ARG A 31 12.62 3.55 -5.85
N GLN A 32 13.15 4.21 -6.86
CA GLN A 32 12.77 5.58 -7.18
C GLN A 32 11.27 5.67 -7.53
N TRP A 33 10.75 4.73 -8.31
CA TRP A 33 9.32 4.66 -8.60
C TRP A 33 8.47 4.37 -7.38
N ASN A 34 8.93 3.53 -6.45
CA ASN A 34 8.23 3.31 -5.18
C ASN A 34 8.17 4.58 -4.33
N GLU A 35 9.23 5.39 -4.28
CA GLU A 35 9.19 6.67 -3.55
C GLU A 35 8.18 7.64 -4.17
N VAL A 36 8.13 7.76 -5.50
CA VAL A 36 7.14 8.60 -6.20
C VAL A 36 5.72 8.08 -5.98
N LEU A 37 5.51 6.76 -6.00
CA LEU A 37 4.22 6.14 -5.67
C LEU A 37 3.79 6.49 -4.24
N LEU A 38 4.69 6.38 -3.26
CA LEU A 38 4.39 6.73 -1.87
C LEU A 38 4.07 8.22 -1.70
N GLU A 39 4.77 9.11 -2.42
CA GLU A 39 4.44 10.54 -2.42
C GLU A 39 3.08 10.83 -3.06
N ALA A 40 2.71 10.14 -4.14
CA ALA A 40 1.38 10.24 -4.74
C ALA A 40 0.29 9.74 -3.78
N ILE A 41 0.52 8.64 -3.08
CA ILE A 41 -0.39 8.11 -2.04
C ILE A 41 -0.60 9.12 -0.91
N ARG A 42 0.45 9.80 -0.44
CA ARG A 42 0.35 10.83 0.63
C ARG A 42 -0.51 12.01 0.22
N LYS A 43 -0.62 12.29 -1.06
CA LYS A 43 -1.38 13.40 -1.65
C LYS A 43 -2.78 12.98 -2.12
N ASP A 44 -3.13 11.70 -2.00
CA ASP A 44 -4.45 11.18 -2.38
C ASP A 44 -5.41 11.10 -1.18
N LYS A 45 -6.62 10.62 -1.43
CA LYS A 45 -7.61 10.31 -0.39
C LYS A 45 -7.11 9.16 0.49
N ALA A 46 -7.39 9.20 1.79
CA ALA A 46 -7.00 8.15 2.74
C ALA A 46 -7.86 6.89 2.54
N ARG A 47 -7.52 6.08 1.56
CA ARG A 47 -8.21 4.83 1.20
C ARG A 47 -7.26 3.64 1.27
N PRO A 48 -7.01 3.06 2.45
CA PRO A 48 -5.99 2.02 2.66
C PRO A 48 -6.13 0.82 1.72
N THR A 49 -7.33 0.34 1.46
CA THR A 49 -7.60 -0.78 0.54
C THR A 49 -7.19 -0.45 -0.89
N VAL A 50 -7.53 0.74 -1.39
CA VAL A 50 -7.14 1.22 -2.72
C VAL A 50 -5.62 1.34 -2.83
N HIS A 51 -4.97 1.88 -1.79
CA HIS A 51 -3.51 2.06 -1.81
C HIS A 51 -2.75 0.73 -1.69
N ALA A 52 -3.24 -0.22 -0.89
CA ALA A 52 -2.69 -1.58 -0.86
C ALA A 52 -2.73 -2.22 -2.26
N ARG A 53 -3.85 -2.07 -2.96
CA ARG A 53 -4.01 -2.52 -4.35
C ARG A 53 -3.07 -1.79 -5.31
N ASN A 54 -2.91 -0.47 -5.19
CA ASN A 54 -1.99 0.31 -6.01
C ASN A 54 -0.53 -0.15 -5.81
N LEU A 55 -0.11 -0.37 -4.57
CA LEU A 55 1.21 -0.91 -4.24
C LEU A 55 1.42 -2.29 -4.84
N PHE A 56 0.41 -3.17 -4.75
CA PHE A 56 0.49 -4.51 -5.31
C PHE A 56 0.58 -4.48 -6.85
N HIS A 57 -0.30 -3.77 -7.54
CA HIS A 57 -0.28 -3.66 -9.01
C HIS A 57 1.03 -3.06 -9.52
N SER A 58 1.56 -2.05 -8.84
CA SER A 58 2.86 -1.46 -9.17
C SER A 58 4.00 -2.47 -8.99
N SER A 59 3.95 -3.28 -7.93
CA SER A 59 4.93 -4.34 -7.71
C SER A 59 4.87 -5.41 -8.80
N VAL A 60 3.67 -5.79 -9.24
CA VAL A 60 3.48 -6.78 -10.31
C VAL A 60 4.07 -6.28 -11.64
N VAL A 61 3.77 -5.04 -12.06
CA VAL A 61 4.32 -4.56 -13.34
C VAL A 61 5.85 -4.41 -13.32
N MET A 62 6.43 -4.03 -12.17
CA MET A 62 7.88 -4.00 -12.02
C MET A 62 8.51 -5.40 -11.99
N PHE A 63 7.83 -6.34 -11.33
CA PHE A 63 8.28 -7.73 -11.28
C PHE A 63 8.21 -8.38 -12.65
N ASP A 64 7.11 -8.25 -13.37
CA ASP A 64 6.95 -8.82 -14.70
C ASP A 64 7.93 -8.19 -15.70
N ALA A 65 8.19 -6.86 -15.60
CA ALA A 65 9.23 -6.21 -16.40
C ALA A 65 10.62 -6.82 -16.19
N PHE A 66 10.91 -7.31 -14.99
CA PHE A 66 12.13 -8.05 -14.68
C PHE A 66 12.04 -9.51 -15.16
N ALA A 67 10.95 -10.20 -14.79
CA ALA A 67 10.80 -11.64 -14.95
C ALA A 67 10.86 -12.10 -16.41
N VAL A 68 10.30 -11.32 -17.34
CA VAL A 68 10.34 -11.67 -18.78
C VAL A 68 11.76 -11.73 -19.38
N TYR A 69 12.73 -11.11 -18.75
CA TYR A 69 14.14 -11.15 -19.13
C TYR A 69 14.97 -12.07 -18.24
N ASP A 70 14.36 -12.72 -17.23
CA ASP A 70 15.05 -13.61 -16.31
C ASP A 70 14.82 -15.09 -16.69
N GLU A 71 15.86 -15.91 -16.55
CA GLU A 71 15.80 -17.33 -16.93
C GLU A 71 15.12 -18.19 -15.85
N GLU A 72 15.01 -17.70 -14.62
CA GLU A 72 14.49 -18.45 -13.47
C GLU A 72 13.15 -17.90 -12.97
N ALA A 73 12.88 -16.61 -13.20
CA ALA A 73 11.65 -15.94 -12.75
C ALA A 73 10.52 -16.13 -13.76
N GLU A 74 9.35 -16.51 -13.27
CA GLU A 74 8.12 -16.59 -14.08
C GLU A 74 7.31 -15.31 -13.88
N PRO A 75 6.86 -14.62 -14.95
CA PRO A 75 5.98 -13.45 -14.82
C PRO A 75 4.69 -13.82 -14.08
N PHE A 76 4.13 -12.87 -13.36
CA PHE A 76 2.88 -13.08 -12.63
C PHE A 76 1.65 -12.79 -13.50
N LEU A 77 1.56 -11.59 -14.04
CA LEU A 77 0.42 -11.15 -14.85
C LEU A 77 0.53 -11.68 -16.29
N LEU A 78 1.74 -11.72 -16.85
CA LEU A 78 1.99 -12.18 -18.21
C LEU A 78 2.02 -13.69 -18.36
N ASP A 79 1.96 -14.46 -17.27
CA ASP A 79 1.78 -15.92 -17.31
C ASP A 79 0.30 -16.29 -17.50
N GLY A 80 -0.29 -15.85 -18.61
CA GLY A 80 -1.66 -16.19 -19.00
C GLY A 80 -2.76 -15.29 -18.42
N GLY A 81 -2.42 -14.32 -17.59
CA GLY A 81 -3.39 -13.41 -16.98
C GLY A 81 -3.69 -13.70 -15.52
N TRP A 82 -4.79 -13.13 -15.01
CA TRP A 82 -5.17 -13.30 -13.61
C TRP A 82 -6.70 -13.41 -13.45
N GLY A 83 -7.17 -14.46 -12.79
CA GLY A 83 -8.59 -14.77 -12.67
C GLY A 83 -9.23 -15.00 -14.03
N ASP A 84 -10.29 -14.26 -14.35
CA ASP A 84 -10.96 -14.33 -15.64
C ASP A 84 -10.36 -13.38 -16.71
N TYR A 85 -9.32 -12.63 -16.35
CA TYR A 85 -8.61 -11.75 -17.27
C TYR A 85 -7.46 -12.48 -17.93
N GLU A 86 -7.65 -12.86 -19.19
CA GLU A 86 -6.65 -13.60 -19.98
C GLU A 86 -5.73 -12.65 -20.74
N ILE A 87 -4.44 -12.98 -20.79
CA ILE A 87 -3.41 -12.24 -21.55
C ILE A 87 -2.68 -13.22 -22.47
N GLU A 88 -2.62 -12.88 -23.74
CA GLU A 88 -1.72 -13.58 -24.67
C GLU A 88 -0.35 -12.89 -24.67
N PHE A 89 0.65 -13.58 -24.16
CA PHE A 89 2.03 -13.13 -24.15
C PHE A 89 2.93 -14.17 -24.82
N PHE A 90 3.71 -13.74 -25.82
CA PHE A 90 4.52 -14.64 -26.67
C PHE A 90 6.01 -14.58 -26.34
N GLY A 91 6.38 -13.97 -25.20
CA GLY A 91 7.76 -13.72 -24.83
C GLY A 91 8.32 -12.49 -25.55
N VAL A 92 9.43 -11.98 -25.03
CA VAL A 92 10.15 -10.86 -25.66
C VAL A 92 10.91 -11.34 -26.88
N GLY A 93 11.01 -10.48 -27.89
CA GLY A 93 11.78 -10.75 -29.10
C GLY A 93 13.27 -10.86 -28.82
N PHE A 94 14.02 -11.14 -29.89
CA PHE A 94 15.46 -11.21 -29.83
C PHE A 94 16.04 -9.86 -29.38
N VAL A 95 16.79 -9.88 -28.26
CA VAL A 95 17.53 -8.69 -27.80
C VAL A 95 18.58 -8.35 -28.86
N GLU A 96 18.54 -7.15 -29.43
CA GLU A 96 19.54 -6.72 -30.40
C GLU A 96 20.95 -6.81 -29.77
N ALA A 97 21.89 -7.30 -30.56
CA ALA A 97 23.27 -7.44 -30.10
C ALA A 97 23.83 -6.03 -29.73
N GLY A 98 24.08 -5.82 -28.42
CA GLY A 98 24.64 -4.55 -27.89
C GLY A 98 23.71 -3.78 -26.97
N VAL A 99 22.47 -4.23 -26.79
CA VAL A 99 21.59 -3.73 -25.71
C VAL A 99 21.78 -4.58 -24.47
N GLU A 100 22.14 -3.95 -23.37
CA GLU A 100 22.27 -4.64 -22.09
C GLU A 100 20.87 -5.01 -21.56
N ARG A 101 20.72 -6.23 -21.03
CA ARG A 101 19.48 -6.73 -20.44
C ARG A 101 18.91 -5.78 -19.38
N GLU A 102 19.77 -5.23 -18.54
CA GLU A 102 19.41 -4.31 -17.48
C GLU A 102 18.75 -3.02 -18.04
N GLU A 103 19.25 -2.52 -19.16
CA GLU A 103 18.66 -1.35 -19.83
C GLU A 103 17.22 -1.60 -20.28
N LEU A 104 16.93 -2.77 -20.83
CA LEU A 104 15.58 -3.17 -21.24
C LEU A 104 14.63 -3.32 -20.06
N ILE A 105 15.11 -3.89 -18.95
CA ILE A 105 14.35 -4.02 -17.69
C ILE A 105 14.02 -2.63 -17.13
N GLU A 106 15.02 -1.75 -17.04
CA GLU A 106 14.84 -0.39 -16.52
C GLU A 106 13.88 0.42 -17.39
N GLU A 107 13.99 0.29 -18.70
CA GLU A 107 13.06 0.92 -19.64
C GLU A 107 11.64 0.39 -19.47
N ALA A 108 11.45 -0.93 -19.37
CA ALA A 108 10.14 -1.54 -19.15
C ALA A 108 9.51 -1.10 -17.82
N ILE A 109 10.29 -1.04 -16.73
CA ILE A 109 9.84 -0.49 -15.45
C ILE A 109 9.45 0.98 -15.61
N ASN A 110 10.28 1.79 -16.28
CA ASN A 110 10.04 3.22 -16.44
C ASN A 110 8.70 3.50 -17.15
N TYR A 111 8.46 2.85 -18.28
CA TYR A 111 7.23 3.03 -19.05
C TYR A 111 6.00 2.45 -18.33
N SER A 112 6.11 1.26 -17.74
CA SER A 112 4.97 0.64 -17.05
C SER A 112 4.52 1.47 -15.84
N MET A 113 5.46 1.93 -15.02
CA MET A 113 5.15 2.73 -13.85
C MET A 113 4.59 4.10 -14.22
N TYR A 114 5.19 4.77 -15.23
CA TYR A 114 4.68 6.05 -15.72
C TYR A 114 3.21 5.95 -16.14
N ARG A 115 2.87 4.98 -17.00
CA ARG A 115 1.49 4.81 -17.50
C ARG A 115 0.52 4.43 -16.39
N LEU A 116 0.92 3.48 -15.54
CA LEU A 116 0.07 3.00 -14.45
C LEU A 116 -0.20 4.10 -13.42
N LEU A 117 0.82 4.80 -12.94
CA LEU A 117 0.65 5.83 -11.92
C LEU A 117 -0.07 7.07 -12.46
N THR A 118 0.20 7.47 -13.71
CA THR A 118 -0.55 8.55 -14.35
C THR A 118 -2.04 8.23 -14.39
N HIS A 119 -2.41 7.00 -14.76
CA HIS A 119 -3.81 6.55 -14.73
C HIS A 119 -4.41 6.57 -13.32
N ARG A 120 -3.69 6.02 -12.33
CA ARG A 120 -4.21 5.84 -10.96
C ARG A 120 -4.41 7.15 -10.19
N PHE A 121 -3.57 8.14 -10.43
CA PHE A 121 -3.57 9.39 -9.68
C PHE A 121 -4.12 10.59 -10.46
N ALA A 122 -4.67 10.36 -11.67
CA ALA A 122 -5.24 11.42 -12.50
C ALA A 122 -6.34 12.24 -11.79
N GLU A 123 -7.18 11.56 -10.99
CA GLU A 123 -8.30 12.15 -10.26
C GLU A 123 -8.01 12.35 -8.76
N SER A 124 -6.75 12.22 -8.36
CA SER A 124 -6.32 12.46 -6.96
C SER A 124 -6.46 13.95 -6.59
N PRO A 125 -6.82 14.28 -5.34
CA PRO A 125 -6.77 15.68 -4.87
C PRO A 125 -5.42 16.36 -5.09
N GLY A 126 -4.33 15.61 -5.02
CA GLY A 126 -2.97 16.10 -5.27
C GLY A 126 -2.46 15.86 -6.69
N ALA A 127 -3.33 15.58 -7.66
CA ALA A 127 -2.96 15.18 -9.03
C ALA A 127 -1.95 16.14 -9.70
N GLU A 128 -2.14 17.45 -9.57
CA GLU A 128 -1.24 18.45 -10.18
C GLU A 128 0.24 18.21 -9.80
N VAL A 129 0.49 17.97 -8.51
CA VAL A 129 1.85 17.75 -8.00
C VAL A 129 2.31 16.33 -8.30
N SER A 130 1.48 15.33 -8.06
CA SER A 130 1.83 13.92 -8.24
C SER A 130 2.14 13.60 -9.71
N LEU A 131 1.32 14.09 -10.64
CA LEU A 131 1.55 13.86 -12.07
C LEU A 131 2.83 14.55 -12.57
N ALA A 132 3.13 15.74 -12.05
CA ALA A 132 4.38 16.42 -12.38
C ALA A 132 5.62 15.66 -11.87
N GLU A 133 5.57 15.09 -10.65
CA GLU A 133 6.64 14.27 -10.09
C GLU A 133 6.82 12.96 -10.87
N ILE A 134 5.72 12.31 -11.24
CA ILE A 134 5.68 11.09 -12.07
C ILE A 134 6.32 11.36 -13.44
N GLU A 135 5.91 12.43 -14.12
CA GLU A 135 6.45 12.80 -15.42
C GLU A 135 7.94 13.17 -15.34
N ALA A 136 8.33 13.92 -14.30
CA ALA A 136 9.72 14.30 -14.11
C ALA A 136 10.63 13.08 -13.93
N LEU A 137 10.22 12.06 -13.14
CA LEU A 137 11.00 10.85 -13.00
C LEU A 137 11.07 10.06 -14.30
N PHE A 138 9.94 9.94 -15.02
CA PHE A 138 9.87 9.26 -16.32
C PHE A 138 10.87 9.85 -17.33
N LEU A 139 10.87 11.18 -17.49
CA LEU A 139 11.78 11.89 -18.39
C LEU A 139 13.24 11.80 -17.94
N ASN A 140 13.49 11.81 -16.63
CA ASN A 140 14.85 11.68 -16.08
C ASN A 140 15.49 10.32 -16.40
N HIS A 141 14.68 9.28 -16.56
CA HIS A 141 15.09 7.96 -17.02
C HIS A 141 14.97 7.74 -18.54
N GLY A 142 14.94 8.84 -19.31
CA GLY A 142 14.96 8.77 -20.78
C GLY A 142 13.62 8.40 -21.42
N GLY A 143 12.51 8.47 -20.68
CA GLY A 143 11.19 8.19 -21.22
C GLY A 143 10.76 9.23 -22.26
N GLU A 144 10.04 8.79 -23.27
CA GLU A 144 9.47 9.62 -24.35
C GLU A 144 7.94 9.64 -24.23
N LEU A 145 7.36 10.84 -23.99
CA LEU A 145 5.91 10.98 -23.73
C LEU A 145 5.04 10.47 -24.89
N ASP A 146 5.49 10.71 -26.12
CA ASP A 146 4.76 10.34 -27.33
C ASP A 146 4.97 8.88 -27.77
N TYR A 147 5.90 8.16 -27.12
CA TYR A 147 6.14 6.76 -27.44
C TYR A 147 5.08 5.86 -26.82
N THR A 148 4.24 5.25 -27.66
CA THR A 148 3.08 4.45 -27.24
C THR A 148 3.04 3.05 -27.83
N SER A 149 4.13 2.58 -28.47
CA SER A 149 4.20 1.23 -28.99
C SER A 149 3.96 0.20 -27.88
N MET A 150 3.25 -0.87 -28.19
CA MET A 150 3.07 -2.08 -27.37
C MET A 150 3.60 -3.32 -28.09
N ASP A 151 4.32 -3.14 -29.21
CA ASP A 151 4.99 -4.25 -29.91
C ASP A 151 6.27 -4.64 -29.16
N TYR A 152 6.10 -5.31 -28.03
CA TYR A 152 7.21 -5.75 -27.18
C TYR A 152 8.14 -6.78 -27.83
N ILE A 153 7.73 -7.37 -28.98
CA ILE A 153 8.55 -8.32 -29.71
C ILE A 153 9.64 -7.57 -30.53
N SER A 154 9.29 -6.42 -31.06
CA SER A 154 10.14 -5.67 -31.99
C SER A 154 10.72 -4.38 -31.42
N ASP A 155 10.04 -3.74 -30.48
CA ASP A 155 10.31 -2.34 -30.08
C ASP A 155 10.92 -2.23 -28.66
N GLY A 156 11.33 -3.34 -28.04
CA GLY A 156 12.14 -3.33 -26.81
C GLY A 156 11.39 -3.07 -25.50
N GLY A 157 12.14 -2.59 -24.48
CA GLY A 157 11.67 -2.46 -23.12
C GLY A 157 10.53 -1.46 -22.94
N GLY A 158 10.57 -0.32 -23.62
CA GLY A 158 9.51 0.69 -23.54
C GLY A 158 8.16 0.18 -24.03
N ALA A 159 8.16 -0.60 -25.13
CA ALA A 159 6.95 -1.24 -25.64
C ALA A 159 6.41 -2.30 -24.69
N LEU A 160 7.29 -3.09 -24.06
CA LEU A 160 6.92 -4.03 -23.00
C LEU A 160 6.29 -3.28 -21.81
N GLY A 161 6.89 -2.18 -21.37
CA GLY A 161 6.35 -1.37 -20.29
C GLY A 161 4.96 -0.81 -20.59
N ASN A 162 4.74 -0.30 -21.79
CA ASN A 162 3.41 0.13 -22.23
C ASN A 162 2.41 -1.03 -22.26
N PHE A 163 2.81 -2.20 -22.73
CA PHE A 163 1.97 -3.41 -22.76
C PHE A 163 1.60 -3.89 -21.35
N LEU A 164 2.57 -3.92 -20.43
CA LEU A 164 2.33 -4.26 -19.01
C LEU A 164 1.34 -3.31 -18.36
N ALA A 165 1.55 -2.00 -18.51
CA ALA A 165 0.64 -1.00 -17.95
C ALA A 165 -0.77 -1.10 -18.53
N PHE A 166 -0.89 -1.28 -19.86
CA PHE A 166 -2.18 -1.46 -20.51
C PHE A 166 -2.96 -2.62 -19.92
N ASN A 167 -2.32 -3.79 -19.79
CA ASN A 167 -2.97 -4.99 -19.25
C ASN A 167 -3.28 -4.86 -17.76
N MET A 168 -2.39 -4.26 -16.95
CA MET A 168 -2.65 -4.03 -15.52
C MET A 168 -3.80 -3.04 -15.30
N ILE A 169 -3.91 -2.00 -16.10
CA ILE A 169 -5.03 -1.06 -16.05
C ILE A 169 -6.32 -1.76 -16.47
N ALA A 170 -6.32 -2.49 -17.59
CA ALA A 170 -7.48 -3.21 -18.10
C ALA A 170 -7.97 -4.29 -17.11
N PHE A 171 -7.07 -5.04 -16.49
CA PHE A 171 -7.38 -5.94 -15.38
C PHE A 171 -8.02 -5.17 -14.22
N GLY A 172 -7.39 -4.09 -13.77
CA GLY A 172 -7.84 -3.31 -12.64
C GLY A 172 -9.24 -2.70 -12.82
N LEU A 173 -9.63 -2.36 -14.03
CA LEU A 173 -10.99 -1.86 -14.31
C LEU A 173 -12.08 -2.93 -14.11
N GLN A 174 -11.72 -4.21 -13.95
CA GLN A 174 -12.65 -5.34 -13.80
C GLN A 174 -12.31 -6.30 -12.64
N ASP A 175 -11.35 -5.96 -11.80
CA ASP A 175 -10.88 -6.80 -10.68
C ASP A 175 -11.82 -6.82 -9.46
N GLY A 176 -12.98 -6.16 -9.54
CA GLY A 176 -13.96 -6.08 -8.46
C GLY A 176 -13.81 -4.86 -7.54
N SER A 177 -12.78 -4.03 -7.72
CA SER A 177 -12.55 -2.83 -6.90
C SER A 177 -13.50 -1.67 -7.19
N ASN A 178 -14.27 -1.73 -8.26
CA ASN A 178 -15.12 -0.65 -8.77
C ASN A 178 -14.34 0.63 -9.12
N GLU A 179 -13.13 0.48 -9.65
CA GLU A 179 -12.27 1.60 -10.05
C GLU A 179 -12.94 2.53 -11.07
N VAL A 180 -13.71 1.95 -12.01
CA VAL A 180 -14.46 2.71 -13.04
C VAL A 180 -15.37 3.78 -12.42
N ASN A 181 -15.89 3.55 -11.22
CA ASN A 181 -16.73 4.48 -10.48
C ASN A 181 -16.01 5.10 -9.27
N GLY A 182 -14.69 5.25 -9.35
CA GLY A 182 -13.88 5.89 -8.31
C GLY A 182 -13.87 5.14 -6.97
N TYR A 183 -14.07 3.83 -7.00
CA TYR A 183 -14.11 2.93 -5.82
C TYR A 183 -15.32 3.18 -4.91
N ALA A 184 -16.38 3.76 -5.43
CA ALA A 184 -17.60 4.00 -4.67
C ALA A 184 -18.27 2.68 -4.23
N ASN A 185 -18.86 2.68 -3.02
CA ASN A 185 -19.71 1.59 -2.57
C ASN A 185 -20.91 1.46 -3.50
N GLN A 186 -21.29 0.23 -3.85
CA GLN A 186 -22.36 -0.04 -4.81
C GLN A 186 -23.69 -0.30 -4.13
N TYR A 187 -23.67 -1.03 -3.00
CA TYR A 187 -24.88 -1.47 -2.31
C TYR A 187 -24.78 -1.40 -0.77
N TYR A 188 -23.60 -1.16 -0.20
CA TYR A 188 -23.48 -1.06 1.24
C TYR A 188 -24.19 0.16 1.81
N LEU A 189 -25.05 -0.07 2.79
CA LEU A 189 -25.70 0.97 3.58
C LEU A 189 -25.41 0.76 5.07
N PRO A 190 -25.06 1.82 5.83
CA PRO A 190 -24.85 1.72 7.27
C PRO A 190 -26.16 1.38 7.99
N SER A 191 -26.04 0.59 9.08
CA SER A 191 -27.20 0.23 9.93
C SER A 191 -27.52 1.32 10.94
N ASN A 192 -26.55 2.17 11.27
CA ASN A 192 -26.70 3.26 12.22
C ASN A 192 -26.81 4.60 11.50
N PRO A 193 -27.58 5.56 12.05
CA PRO A 193 -27.58 6.94 11.59
C PRO A 193 -26.22 7.60 11.87
N GLU A 194 -25.95 8.71 11.21
CA GLU A 194 -24.76 9.53 11.46
C GLU A 194 -24.71 10.02 12.90
N LEU A 195 -23.49 9.98 13.48
CA LEU A 195 -23.20 10.58 14.77
C LEU A 195 -22.56 11.97 14.54
N TYR A 196 -23.23 13.00 15.04
CA TYR A 196 -22.74 14.37 15.03
C TYR A 196 -22.05 14.67 16.37
N ILE A 197 -20.75 14.41 16.47
CA ILE A 197 -19.98 14.51 17.73
C ILE A 197 -20.09 15.89 18.37
N GLU A 198 -20.17 16.95 17.58
CA GLU A 198 -20.19 18.32 18.04
C GLU A 198 -21.56 18.77 18.59
N LEU A 199 -22.62 18.07 18.22
CA LEU A 199 -23.98 18.48 18.54
C LEU A 199 -24.54 17.81 19.81
N GLU A 200 -24.10 16.58 20.08
CA GLU A 200 -24.70 15.77 21.13
C GLU A 200 -23.64 15.06 21.98
N SER A 201 -23.86 15.05 23.31
CA SER A 201 -23.02 14.27 24.21
C SER A 201 -23.46 12.81 24.23
N GLY A 202 -22.51 11.90 24.16
CA GLY A 202 -22.78 10.47 24.06
C GLY A 202 -23.19 10.06 22.65
N ASN A 203 -23.99 9.00 22.53
CA ASN A 203 -24.50 8.50 21.25
C ASN A 203 -25.96 8.03 21.39
N PRO A 204 -26.91 8.97 21.61
CA PRO A 204 -28.30 8.62 21.87
C PRO A 204 -29.01 8.02 20.65
N GLY A 205 -28.50 8.27 19.45
CA GLY A 205 -29.09 7.79 18.19
C GLY A 205 -28.63 6.40 17.73
N ILE A 206 -27.72 5.75 18.45
CA ILE A 206 -27.22 4.44 18.04
C ILE A 206 -28.34 3.38 18.06
N VAL A 207 -28.50 2.69 16.95
CA VAL A 207 -29.51 1.62 16.81
C VAL A 207 -28.88 0.24 17.03
N ASN A 208 -27.69 0.04 16.48
CA ASN A 208 -26.96 -1.23 16.61
C ASN A 208 -25.51 -0.95 17.04
N PRO A 209 -25.20 -1.13 18.33
CA PRO A 209 -23.86 -0.85 18.86
C PRO A 209 -22.77 -1.81 18.31
N ASN A 210 -23.16 -2.90 17.70
CA ASN A 210 -22.25 -3.88 17.10
C ASN A 210 -22.07 -3.67 15.58
N SER A 211 -22.57 -2.57 15.04
CA SER A 211 -22.40 -2.20 13.63
C SER A 211 -21.72 -0.85 13.51
N TRP A 212 -20.95 -0.70 12.44
CA TRP A 212 -20.30 0.56 12.12
C TRP A 212 -21.31 1.72 12.07
N GLN A 213 -20.88 2.89 12.51
CA GLN A 213 -21.65 4.12 12.48
C GLN A 213 -20.88 5.21 11.76
N PRO A 214 -21.48 5.91 10.79
CA PRO A 214 -20.88 7.10 10.20
C PRO A 214 -20.66 8.18 11.25
N ILE A 215 -19.51 8.83 11.21
CA ILE A 215 -19.18 9.95 12.08
C ILE A 215 -19.12 11.20 11.23
N ASN A 216 -20.01 12.15 11.50
CA ASN A 216 -20.00 13.45 10.86
C ASN A 216 -19.16 14.43 11.69
N LEU A 217 -18.22 15.07 11.02
CA LEU A 217 -17.43 16.17 11.54
C LEU A 217 -17.80 17.42 10.76
N SER A 218 -17.99 18.56 11.44
CA SER A 218 -18.32 19.83 10.77
C SER A 218 -17.25 20.24 9.77
N GLU A 219 -16.02 19.87 10.03
CA GLU A 219 -14.87 20.02 9.15
C GLU A 219 -13.78 19.03 9.54
N PHE A 220 -13.16 18.38 8.55
CA PHE A 220 -11.95 17.62 8.77
C PHE A 220 -10.96 17.82 7.61
N ILE A 221 -9.67 17.71 7.91
CA ILE A 221 -8.61 17.79 6.92
C ILE A 221 -8.13 16.35 6.65
N GLY A 222 -8.33 15.90 5.43
CA GLY A 222 -7.89 14.57 4.99
C GLY A 222 -6.36 14.48 4.84
N GLN A 223 -5.88 13.27 4.50
CA GLN A 223 -4.46 12.98 4.26
C GLN A 223 -3.84 13.89 3.19
N SER A 224 -4.60 14.24 2.16
CA SER A 224 -4.18 15.15 1.08
C SER A 224 -4.01 16.62 1.51
N GLY A 225 -4.39 16.97 2.75
CA GLY A 225 -4.42 18.36 3.22
C GLY A 225 -5.65 19.15 2.77
N VAL A 226 -6.60 18.53 2.08
CA VAL A 226 -7.85 19.16 1.63
C VAL A 226 -8.89 19.03 2.72
N ALA A 227 -9.50 20.18 3.07
CA ALA A 227 -10.63 20.20 4.01
C ALA A 227 -11.89 19.62 3.35
N SER A 228 -12.63 18.82 4.10
CA SER A 228 -13.92 18.26 3.71
C SER A 228 -14.95 18.50 4.81
N GLN A 229 -16.22 18.62 4.40
CA GLN A 229 -17.38 18.70 5.30
C GLN A 229 -18.33 17.51 5.08
N GLU A 230 -17.90 16.53 4.30
CA GLU A 230 -18.68 15.34 4.01
C GLU A 230 -18.44 14.28 5.09
N THR A 231 -19.50 13.56 5.47
CA THR A 231 -19.37 12.37 6.32
C THR A 231 -18.59 11.31 5.56
N PRO A 232 -17.47 10.82 6.10
CA PRO A 232 -16.70 9.78 5.44
C PRO A 232 -17.51 8.49 5.28
N ASP A 233 -17.47 7.91 4.09
CA ASP A 233 -18.03 6.60 3.80
C ASP A 233 -17.30 5.49 4.55
N PHE A 234 -17.99 4.36 4.77
CA PHE A 234 -17.33 3.13 5.19
C PHE A 234 -16.39 2.65 4.09
N LEU A 235 -15.10 2.51 4.43
CA LEU A 235 -14.08 2.19 3.44
C LEU A 235 -14.06 0.71 3.11
N GLY A 236 -14.32 0.39 1.85
CA GLY A 236 -14.20 -0.95 1.28
C GLY A 236 -15.10 -2.02 1.89
N PRO A 237 -16.39 -1.77 2.21
CA PRO A 237 -17.28 -2.81 2.74
C PRO A 237 -17.51 -3.95 1.74
N GLU A 238 -17.33 -3.69 0.46
CA GLU A 238 -17.50 -4.62 -0.65
C GLU A 238 -16.15 -5.15 -1.19
N TRP A 239 -15.05 -4.84 -0.49
CA TRP A 239 -13.69 -5.13 -0.96
C TRP A 239 -13.36 -6.63 -1.02
N GLY A 240 -14.15 -7.48 -0.37
CA GLY A 240 -14.10 -8.92 -0.55
C GLY A 240 -14.38 -9.39 -1.98
N GLY A 241 -15.02 -8.55 -2.81
CA GLY A 241 -15.21 -8.80 -4.24
C GLY A 241 -13.97 -8.56 -5.10
N VAL A 242 -12.92 -7.95 -4.55
CA VAL A 242 -11.66 -7.72 -5.27
C VAL A 242 -10.91 -9.04 -5.41
N MET A 243 -10.35 -9.27 -6.60
CA MET A 243 -9.57 -10.46 -6.89
C MET A 243 -8.41 -10.63 -5.92
N SER A 244 -8.38 -11.76 -5.22
CA SER A 244 -7.30 -12.12 -4.30
C SER A 244 -6.10 -12.67 -5.08
N PHE A 245 -4.87 -12.29 -4.67
CA PHE A 245 -3.68 -12.83 -5.30
C PHE A 245 -3.04 -14.01 -4.54
N GLY A 246 -3.20 -14.07 -3.23
CA GLY A 246 -2.51 -15.05 -2.39
C GLY A 246 -3.43 -16.05 -1.69
N ILE A 247 -4.75 -15.84 -1.76
CA ILE A 247 -5.73 -16.69 -1.11
C ILE A 247 -6.53 -17.42 -2.18
N PRO A 248 -6.58 -18.77 -2.17
CA PRO A 248 -7.30 -19.52 -3.18
C PRO A 248 -8.81 -19.35 -3.04
N GLU A 249 -9.54 -19.46 -4.16
CA GLU A 249 -11.00 -19.32 -4.21
C GLU A 249 -11.73 -20.29 -3.25
N SER A 250 -11.14 -21.42 -2.91
CA SER A 250 -11.68 -22.37 -1.94
C SER A 250 -11.81 -21.81 -0.51
N GLU A 251 -11.07 -20.75 -0.20
CA GLU A 251 -11.11 -20.06 1.10
C GLU A 251 -12.07 -18.86 1.10
N ARG A 252 -12.82 -18.64 0.01
CA ARG A 252 -13.82 -17.59 -0.09
C ARG A 252 -15.17 -18.08 0.41
N SER A 253 -15.73 -17.38 1.39
CA SER A 253 -17.11 -17.52 1.86
C SER A 253 -17.97 -16.36 1.33
N VAL A 254 -19.26 -16.59 1.19
CA VAL A 254 -20.22 -15.56 0.77
C VAL A 254 -21.30 -15.41 1.84
N PHE A 255 -21.51 -14.18 2.29
CA PHE A 255 -22.54 -13.83 3.27
C PHE A 255 -23.53 -12.84 2.66
N THR A 256 -24.82 -13.09 2.85
CA THR A 256 -25.86 -12.18 2.36
C THR A 256 -26.30 -11.21 3.46
N ARG A 257 -26.31 -9.91 3.16
CA ARG A 257 -26.82 -8.86 4.03
C ARG A 257 -27.74 -7.93 3.22
N ASN A 258 -28.95 -7.73 3.68
CA ASN A 258 -29.99 -6.90 3.01
C ASN A 258 -30.34 -7.31 1.58
N GLY A 259 -30.01 -8.52 1.18
CA GLY A 259 -30.24 -9.04 -0.18
C GLY A 259 -29.02 -8.95 -1.09
N ASP A 260 -27.91 -8.35 -0.62
CA ASP A 260 -26.66 -8.24 -1.34
C ASP A 260 -25.62 -9.22 -0.77
N ASP A 261 -24.78 -9.76 -1.64
CA ASP A 261 -23.78 -10.76 -1.29
C ASP A 261 -22.41 -10.09 -1.08
N TYR A 262 -21.77 -10.48 0.02
CA TYR A 262 -20.44 -10.04 0.43
C TYR A 262 -19.48 -11.22 0.47
N SER A 263 -18.41 -11.16 -0.28
CA SER A 263 -17.34 -12.13 -0.22
C SER A 263 -16.40 -11.85 0.96
N VAL A 264 -15.99 -12.92 1.64
CA VAL A 264 -15.04 -12.90 2.75
C VAL A 264 -13.99 -13.95 2.50
N TRP A 265 -12.74 -13.54 2.44
CA TRP A 265 -11.60 -14.42 2.27
C TRP A 265 -11.03 -14.83 3.63
N MET A 266 -10.77 -16.13 3.81
CA MET A 266 -10.26 -16.70 5.07
C MET A 266 -11.07 -16.20 6.28
N ASP A 267 -12.35 -16.56 6.35
CA ASP A 267 -13.25 -16.09 7.41
C ASP A 267 -12.69 -16.39 8.80
N GLN A 268 -12.30 -15.35 9.53
CA GLN A 268 -11.81 -15.41 10.90
C GLN A 268 -12.94 -15.53 11.94
N GLY A 269 -14.18 -15.56 11.48
CA GLY A 269 -15.35 -15.46 12.33
C GLY A 269 -15.68 -14.05 12.80
N ALA A 270 -16.80 -13.91 13.48
CA ALA A 270 -17.25 -12.63 13.99
C ALA A 270 -16.37 -12.14 15.15
N PRO A 271 -16.03 -10.83 15.22
CA PRO A 271 -15.39 -10.28 16.39
C PRO A 271 -16.31 -10.38 17.62
N PRO A 272 -15.75 -10.31 18.85
CA PRO A 272 -16.57 -10.27 20.04
C PRO A 272 -17.59 -9.15 19.98
N LEU A 273 -18.86 -9.47 20.22
CA LEU A 273 -19.95 -8.49 20.24
C LEU A 273 -20.06 -7.84 21.62
N MET A 274 -20.34 -6.54 21.63
CA MET A 274 -20.67 -5.83 22.86
C MET A 274 -22.03 -6.28 23.37
N ASN A 275 -22.09 -6.75 24.62
CA ASN A 275 -23.33 -7.06 25.28
C ASN A 275 -23.75 -5.89 26.19
N VAL A 276 -24.65 -5.03 25.70
CA VAL A 276 -25.13 -3.85 26.41
C VAL A 276 -25.89 -4.17 27.70
N ASN A 277 -26.27 -5.42 27.94
CA ASN A 277 -27.03 -5.85 29.12
C ASN A 277 -26.14 -6.44 30.22
N THR A 278 -24.84 -6.61 29.98
CA THR A 278 -23.93 -7.09 31.02
C THR A 278 -23.17 -5.94 31.66
N THR A 279 -23.01 -6.04 33.00
CA THR A 279 -22.18 -5.12 33.77
C THR A 279 -20.90 -5.78 34.29
N GLN A 280 -20.67 -7.04 33.90
CA GLN A 280 -19.52 -7.83 34.34
C GLN A 280 -18.43 -7.84 33.29
N GLY A 281 -17.64 -6.76 33.26
CA GLY A 281 -16.62 -6.52 32.22
C GLY A 281 -15.58 -7.62 32.00
N PHE A 282 -15.35 -8.50 33.00
CA PHE A 282 -14.39 -9.61 32.87
C PHE A 282 -14.99 -10.87 32.23
N GLU A 283 -16.30 -10.98 32.16
CA GLU A 283 -16.99 -12.11 31.50
C GLU A 283 -17.41 -11.79 30.05
N ASP A 284 -17.34 -10.54 29.66
CA ASP A 284 -17.64 -10.07 28.31
C ASP A 284 -16.32 -9.84 27.56
N PRO A 285 -15.99 -10.62 26.52
CA PRO A 285 -14.73 -10.49 25.78
C PRO A 285 -14.51 -9.11 25.19
N TYR A 286 -15.58 -8.42 24.75
CA TYR A 286 -15.50 -7.06 24.20
C TYR A 286 -15.10 -6.05 25.29
N GLN A 287 -15.80 -6.07 26.44
CA GLN A 287 -15.52 -5.17 27.56
C GLN A 287 -14.15 -5.47 28.18
N TRP A 288 -13.75 -6.75 28.20
CA TRP A 288 -12.45 -7.15 28.73
C TRP A 288 -11.29 -6.48 27.96
N GLY A 289 -11.34 -6.47 26.63
CA GLY A 289 -10.32 -5.83 25.82
C GLY A 289 -10.14 -4.35 26.15
N PHE A 290 -11.23 -3.60 26.28
CA PHE A 290 -11.16 -2.19 26.68
C PHE A 290 -10.70 -2.00 28.13
N SER A 291 -11.14 -2.86 29.04
CA SER A 291 -10.72 -2.85 30.45
C SER A 291 -9.21 -3.08 30.58
N MET A 292 -8.67 -3.98 29.76
CA MET A 292 -7.24 -4.25 29.71
C MET A 292 -6.45 -3.01 29.24
N VAL A 293 -6.89 -2.33 28.19
CA VAL A 293 -6.25 -1.09 27.71
C VAL A 293 -6.27 -0.02 28.79
N LEU A 294 -7.43 0.18 29.45
CA LEU A 294 -7.54 1.14 30.57
C LEU A 294 -6.59 0.80 31.70
N ARG A 295 -6.48 -0.49 32.04
CA ARG A 295 -5.59 -0.97 33.11
C ARG A 295 -4.13 -0.74 32.77
N TRP A 296 -3.73 -1.02 31.54
CA TRP A 296 -2.36 -0.75 31.08
C TRP A 296 -2.04 0.74 31.02
N SER A 297 -3.00 1.56 30.59
CA SER A 297 -2.83 3.01 30.57
C SER A 297 -2.61 3.60 31.97
N GLU A 298 -3.17 2.99 33.02
CA GLU A 298 -2.96 3.39 34.41
C GLU A 298 -1.49 3.29 34.85
N TYR A 299 -0.73 2.34 34.25
CA TYR A 299 0.70 2.19 34.53
C TYR A 299 1.59 3.14 33.74
N MET A 300 1.05 3.95 32.86
CA MET A 300 1.80 4.92 32.03
C MET A 300 1.87 6.29 32.73
N ASP A 301 2.11 6.33 34.04
CA ASP A 301 2.27 7.58 34.79
C ASP A 301 3.72 8.06 34.70
N PRO A 302 3.99 9.25 34.10
CA PRO A 302 5.33 9.81 34.03
C PRO A 302 5.99 10.02 35.41
N SER A 303 5.20 10.13 36.48
CA SER A 303 5.73 10.29 37.84
C SER A 303 6.39 9.03 38.40
N ASP A 304 6.10 7.87 37.84
CA ASP A 304 6.70 6.58 38.25
C ASP A 304 8.17 6.49 37.83
N GLY A 305 8.62 7.37 36.92
CA GLY A 305 10.01 7.41 36.46
C GLY A 305 10.46 6.19 35.67
N VAL A 306 9.54 5.35 35.24
CA VAL A 306 9.82 4.17 34.40
C VAL A 306 10.22 4.65 33.01
N MET A 307 11.43 4.29 32.59
CA MET A 307 11.90 4.58 31.23
C MET A 307 11.76 3.33 30.38
N LEU A 308 11.05 3.46 29.26
CA LEU A 308 10.90 2.43 28.26
C LEU A 308 11.69 2.79 27.03
N ASP A 309 12.57 1.91 26.57
CA ASP A 309 13.26 2.08 25.30
C ASP A 309 12.30 1.74 24.15
N ILE A 310 11.93 2.73 23.36
CA ILE A 310 11.03 2.61 22.19
C ILE A 310 11.80 2.65 20.87
N SER A 311 13.12 2.54 20.87
CA SER A 311 13.92 2.49 19.64
C SER A 311 13.58 1.25 18.80
N PRO A 312 13.76 1.30 17.47
CA PRO A 312 13.44 0.16 16.59
C PRO A 312 14.20 -1.14 16.91
N GLY A 313 15.33 -1.04 17.60
CA GLY A 313 16.12 -2.20 18.04
C GLY A 313 15.80 -2.67 19.48
N SER A 314 14.84 -2.01 20.12
CA SER A 314 14.43 -2.32 21.49
C SER A 314 13.43 -3.47 21.49
N ILE A 315 13.58 -4.34 22.47
CA ILE A 315 12.64 -5.42 22.77
C ILE A 315 11.65 -4.99 23.87
N GLY A 316 11.72 -3.73 24.27
CA GLY A 316 10.93 -3.19 25.36
C GLY A 316 11.37 -3.74 26.72
N ASN A 317 10.40 -3.95 27.60
CA ASN A 317 10.65 -4.51 28.94
C ASN A 317 10.44 -6.03 29.01
N LEU A 318 10.56 -6.73 27.89
CA LEU A 318 10.47 -8.18 27.88
C LEU A 318 11.65 -8.79 28.63
N SER A 319 11.37 -9.83 29.41
CA SER A 319 12.44 -10.62 30.04
C SER A 319 13.33 -11.24 28.97
N PRO A 320 14.65 -11.28 29.16
CA PRO A 320 15.54 -11.99 28.24
C PRO A 320 15.14 -13.45 27.99
N GLU A 321 14.44 -14.06 28.93
CA GLU A 321 13.93 -15.43 28.81
C GLU A 321 12.84 -15.58 27.74
N LEU A 322 12.20 -14.46 27.31
CA LEU A 322 11.19 -14.44 26.27
C LEU A 322 11.75 -14.27 24.85
N PHE A 323 13.06 -14.08 24.71
CA PHE A 323 13.69 -13.89 23.40
C PHE A 323 13.87 -15.19 22.60
N ASP A 324 13.87 -16.31 23.29
CA ASP A 324 13.99 -17.64 22.69
C ASP A 324 12.62 -18.30 22.44
N LEU A 325 11.51 -17.54 22.57
CA LEU A 325 10.18 -18.05 22.27
C LEU A 325 10.00 -18.21 20.75
N GLU A 326 9.50 -19.36 20.37
CA GLU A 326 9.01 -19.60 19.01
C GLU A 326 7.66 -18.88 18.81
N TYR A 327 7.25 -18.71 17.56
CA TYR A 327 6.02 -17.98 17.21
C TYR A 327 4.77 -18.57 17.92
N GLU A 328 4.75 -19.89 18.07
CA GLU A 328 3.67 -20.65 18.72
C GLU A 328 3.59 -20.42 20.24
N ASP A 329 4.63 -19.83 20.84
CA ASP A 329 4.66 -19.55 22.27
C ASP A 329 4.07 -18.18 22.65
N TYR A 330 3.76 -17.33 21.66
CA TYR A 330 3.22 -15.98 21.89
C TYR A 330 1.83 -15.99 22.56
N ASP A 331 1.06 -17.05 22.43
CA ASP A 331 -0.22 -17.22 23.11
C ASP A 331 -0.08 -17.38 24.64
N LEU A 332 1.15 -17.55 25.13
CA LEU A 332 1.46 -17.75 26.55
C LEU A 332 1.86 -16.45 27.29
N ILE A 333 2.01 -15.35 26.54
CA ILE A 333 2.35 -14.02 27.07
C ILE A 333 1.07 -13.23 27.35
#